data_d18f05104a87c260fea607ce67363051
#
_entry.id   d18f05104a87c260fea607ce67363051
#
_cell.length_a   1.000
_cell.length_b   1.000
_cell.length_c   1.000
_cell.angle_alpha   90.00
_cell.angle_beta   90.00
_cell.angle_gamma   90.00
#
_symmetry.space_group_name_H-M   'P 1'
#
loop_
_entity.id
_entity.type
_entity.pdbx_description
1 polymer ?
#
loop_
_entity_poly.entity_id
_entity_poly.type
_entity_poly.pdbx_seq_one_letter_code
_entity_poly.pdbx_strand_id
1 'polypeptide(L)'
;MALAPGGASSLKEMLIPDHEIRRLCKREMVSPYIEAHLNPASLDVTLGDRIMIEVPGTLEMEIKGIHEYSQETPWWIKPGEFFLAETQEIFNLPNHLGAQFVLKSSRAREGWDHAEAGWCDPGWFGSRLTMELKNSRRFSALPIWPGMRIGQMKFILVSGTPESTYAQTGRYNCDLGVTASKG
;
A
#
# COMPACT_ATOMS: atom_id res chain seq x y z
N MET A 1 -23.06 -48.87 -4.87
CA MET A 1 -22.57 -47.84 -5.79
C MET A 1 -22.11 -46.65 -4.94
N ALA A 2 -20.81 -46.60 -4.60
CA ALA A 2 -20.26 -45.62 -3.68
C ALA A 2 -19.98 -44.33 -4.45
N LEU A 3 -20.56 -43.23 -4.00
CA LEU A 3 -20.24 -41.88 -4.47
C LEU A 3 -18.79 -41.53 -4.05
N ALA A 4 -17.95 -41.25 -5.04
CA ALA A 4 -16.62 -40.73 -4.79
C ALA A 4 -16.71 -39.38 -4.06
N PRO A 5 -15.86 -39.10 -3.07
CA PRO A 5 -15.83 -37.81 -2.42
C PRO A 5 -15.38 -36.76 -3.43
N GLY A 6 -16.25 -35.82 -3.73
CA GLY A 6 -15.92 -34.66 -4.51
C GLY A 6 -14.75 -33.91 -3.86
N GLY A 7 -13.62 -33.83 -4.56
CA GLY A 7 -12.46 -33.09 -4.10
C GLY A 7 -12.85 -31.64 -3.86
N ALA A 8 -12.78 -31.21 -2.61
CA ALA A 8 -12.83 -29.78 -2.30
C ALA A 8 -11.68 -29.11 -3.03
N SER A 9 -11.99 -28.34 -4.07
CA SER A 9 -11.05 -27.43 -4.68
C SER A 9 -10.57 -26.48 -3.59
N SER A 10 -9.35 -26.66 -3.11
CA SER A 10 -8.76 -25.69 -2.19
C SER A 10 -8.64 -24.38 -2.94
N LEU A 11 -9.47 -23.43 -2.59
CA LEU A 11 -9.39 -22.06 -3.09
C LEU A 11 -8.05 -21.49 -2.63
N LYS A 12 -7.06 -21.52 -3.52
CA LYS A 12 -5.73 -20.94 -3.27
C LYS A 12 -5.79 -19.47 -3.66
N GLU A 13 -5.41 -18.61 -2.74
CA GLU A 13 -5.04 -17.24 -3.08
C GLU A 13 -3.97 -17.31 -4.17
N MET A 14 -4.22 -16.67 -5.31
CA MET A 14 -3.27 -16.69 -6.43
C MET A 14 -2.67 -15.30 -6.61
N LEU A 15 -1.38 -15.19 -6.31
CA LEU A 15 -0.59 -14.02 -6.68
C LEU A 15 -0.45 -13.97 -8.20
N ILE A 16 -0.62 -12.79 -8.79
CA ILE A 16 -0.35 -12.61 -10.21
C ILE A 16 1.15 -12.35 -10.44
N PRO A 17 1.74 -12.92 -11.51
CA PRO A 17 3.15 -12.76 -11.84
C PRO A 17 3.43 -11.41 -12.52
N ASP A 18 4.70 -11.08 -12.65
CA ASP A 18 5.23 -9.83 -13.21
C ASP A 18 4.64 -9.44 -14.58
N HIS A 19 4.58 -10.38 -15.53
CA HIS A 19 4.04 -10.10 -16.86
C HIS A 19 2.57 -9.69 -16.82
N GLU A 20 1.79 -10.23 -15.89
CA GLU A 20 0.41 -9.87 -15.69
C GLU A 20 0.27 -8.52 -14.98
N ILE A 21 1.09 -8.25 -13.95
CA ILE A 21 1.19 -6.93 -13.31
C ILE A 21 1.51 -5.88 -14.36
N ARG A 22 2.54 -6.11 -15.17
CA ARG A 22 2.94 -5.22 -16.29
C ARG A 22 1.79 -4.94 -17.25
N ARG A 23 1.07 -6.00 -17.66
CA ARG A 23 -0.06 -5.89 -18.58
C ARG A 23 -1.17 -5.00 -18.01
N LEU A 24 -1.48 -5.17 -16.73
CA LEU A 24 -2.52 -4.39 -16.05
C LEU A 24 -2.08 -2.95 -15.78
N CYS A 25 -0.83 -2.72 -15.39
CA CYS A 25 -0.30 -1.37 -15.20
C CYS A 25 -0.26 -0.57 -16.51
N LYS A 26 0.01 -1.21 -17.66
CA LYS A 26 -0.12 -0.58 -18.99
C LYS A 26 -1.56 -0.19 -19.32
N ARG A 27 -2.55 -0.66 -18.55
CA ARG A 27 -3.97 -0.27 -18.59
C ARG A 27 -4.38 0.56 -17.38
N GLU A 28 -3.42 1.26 -16.80
CA GLU A 28 -3.61 2.21 -15.70
C GLU A 28 -4.10 1.59 -14.38
N MET A 29 -3.88 0.28 -14.14
CA MET A 29 -4.16 -0.31 -12.83
C MET A 29 -3.37 0.39 -11.73
N VAL A 30 -2.14 0.81 -12.03
CA VAL A 30 -1.28 1.62 -11.15
C VAL A 30 -0.62 2.72 -11.97
N SER A 31 -0.69 3.96 -11.50
CA SER A 31 -0.10 5.13 -12.18
C SER A 31 0.52 6.10 -11.16
N PRO A 32 1.76 6.58 -11.36
CA PRO A 32 2.67 6.20 -12.45
C PRO A 32 3.18 4.76 -12.31
N TYR A 33 3.36 4.09 -13.45
CA TYR A 33 4.01 2.79 -13.51
C TYR A 33 5.48 2.94 -13.93
N ILE A 34 6.39 2.41 -13.11
CA ILE A 34 7.84 2.41 -13.38
C ILE A 34 8.30 0.96 -13.54
N GLU A 35 8.77 0.60 -14.74
CA GLU A 35 9.20 -0.78 -15.05
C GLU A 35 10.27 -1.30 -14.08
N ALA A 36 11.20 -0.44 -13.64
CA ALA A 36 12.27 -0.81 -12.69
C ALA A 36 11.76 -1.13 -11.27
N HIS A 37 10.48 -0.87 -10.98
CA HIS A 37 9.84 -1.20 -9.71
C HIS A 37 9.14 -2.57 -9.74
N LEU A 38 9.05 -3.20 -10.91
CA LEU A 38 8.42 -4.51 -11.06
C LEU A 38 9.30 -5.62 -10.52
N ASN A 39 8.74 -6.45 -9.65
CA ASN A 39 9.34 -7.66 -9.09
C ASN A 39 8.60 -8.90 -9.62
N PRO A 40 9.11 -10.13 -9.44
CA PRO A 40 8.48 -11.35 -9.98
C PRO A 40 7.00 -11.55 -9.65
N ALA A 41 6.51 -11.03 -8.50
CA ALA A 41 5.12 -11.16 -8.07
C ALA A 41 4.63 -9.96 -7.23
N SER A 42 5.24 -8.80 -7.41
CA SER A 42 4.86 -7.57 -6.71
C SER A 42 5.35 -6.33 -7.47
N LEU A 43 4.84 -5.17 -7.09
CA LEU A 43 5.29 -3.87 -7.57
C LEU A 43 5.76 -3.03 -6.38
N ASP A 44 7.01 -2.54 -6.43
CA ASP A 44 7.49 -1.57 -5.44
C ASP A 44 6.64 -0.29 -5.52
N VAL A 45 6.32 0.26 -4.37
CA VAL A 45 5.62 1.54 -4.24
C VAL A 45 6.47 2.55 -3.49
N THR A 46 6.22 3.82 -3.80
CA THR A 46 7.04 4.94 -3.35
C THR A 46 6.25 5.88 -2.45
N LEU A 47 6.97 6.49 -1.51
CA LEU A 47 6.43 7.49 -0.60
C LEU A 47 6.04 8.76 -1.39
N GLY A 48 4.84 9.28 -1.15
CA GLY A 48 4.38 10.56 -1.67
C GLY A 48 5.05 11.75 -0.99
N ASP A 49 4.51 12.93 -1.23
CA ASP A 49 5.06 14.18 -0.73
C ASP A 49 4.29 14.77 0.47
N ARG A 50 3.29 14.04 0.97
CA ARG A 50 2.51 14.42 2.17
C ARG A 50 2.47 13.29 3.19
N ILE A 51 2.63 13.68 4.44
CA ILE A 51 2.49 12.80 5.60
C ILE A 51 1.51 13.44 6.60
N MET A 52 1.00 12.65 7.52
CA MET A 52 0.30 13.16 8.71
C MET A 52 1.05 12.69 9.95
N ILE A 53 1.30 13.60 10.86
CA ILE A 53 1.98 13.36 12.13
C ILE A 53 1.02 13.61 13.30
N GLU A 54 1.26 12.97 14.43
CA GLU A 54 0.46 13.13 15.64
C GLU A 54 0.56 14.57 16.19
N VAL A 55 -0.58 15.12 16.63
CA VAL A 55 -0.62 16.36 17.41
C VAL A 55 -0.54 15.98 18.90
N PRO A 56 0.53 16.35 19.63
CA PRO A 56 0.73 15.92 21.00
C PRO A 56 -0.44 16.26 21.93
N GLY A 57 -0.91 15.25 22.69
CA GLY A 57 -2.00 15.42 23.67
C GLY A 57 -3.42 15.40 23.06
N THR A 58 -3.55 15.08 21.79
CA THR A 58 -4.83 14.94 21.09
C THR A 58 -4.90 13.60 20.32
N LEU A 59 -6.04 13.31 19.70
CA LEU A 59 -6.20 12.24 18.71
C LEU A 59 -6.10 12.75 17.27
N GLU A 60 -5.76 14.02 17.11
CA GLU A 60 -5.69 14.66 15.80
C GLU A 60 -4.35 14.37 15.11
N MET A 61 -4.40 14.39 13.78
CA MET A 61 -3.22 14.28 12.93
C MET A 61 -3.07 15.55 12.10
N GLU A 62 -1.85 16.06 11.97
CA GLU A 62 -1.54 17.25 11.19
C GLU A 62 -0.84 16.88 9.87
N ILE A 63 -1.34 17.41 8.75
CA ILE A 63 -0.71 17.22 7.43
C ILE A 63 0.57 18.05 7.34
N LYS A 64 1.66 17.39 6.89
CA LYS A 64 2.93 18.02 6.55
C LYS A 64 3.31 17.71 5.12
N GLY A 65 3.61 18.73 4.34
CA GLY A 65 4.27 18.58 3.04
C GLY A 65 5.75 18.27 3.25
N ILE A 66 6.26 17.28 2.52
CA ILE A 66 7.69 16.90 2.56
C ILE A 66 8.34 17.04 1.18
N HIS A 67 7.72 17.77 0.25
CA HIS A 67 8.17 17.95 -1.13
C HIS A 67 9.55 18.61 -1.26
N GLU A 68 10.02 19.35 -0.25
CA GLU A 68 11.35 19.99 -0.21
C GLU A 68 12.47 19.04 0.25
N TYR A 69 12.13 17.86 0.77
CA TYR A 69 13.10 16.89 1.27
C TYR A 69 13.54 15.92 0.18
N SER A 70 14.78 15.45 0.28
CA SER A 70 15.40 14.51 -0.65
C SER A 70 16.19 13.44 0.09
N GLN A 71 16.76 12.50 -0.63
CA GLN A 71 17.64 11.50 -0.03
C GLN A 71 18.86 12.11 0.67
N GLU A 72 19.36 13.25 0.15
CA GLU A 72 20.50 13.97 0.70
C GLU A 72 20.10 14.84 1.90
N THR A 73 18.87 15.32 1.91
CA THR A 73 18.29 16.17 2.95
C THR A 73 16.95 15.64 3.42
N PRO A 74 16.91 14.48 4.10
CA PRO A 74 15.65 13.80 4.43
C PRO A 74 14.91 14.45 5.59
N TRP A 75 13.59 14.22 5.66
CA TRP A 75 12.82 14.39 6.89
C TRP A 75 13.13 13.24 7.84
N TRP A 76 13.27 13.53 9.12
CA TRP A 76 13.66 12.55 10.12
C TRP A 76 12.49 12.19 11.04
N ILE A 77 12.09 10.92 11.03
CA ILE A 77 11.09 10.33 11.93
C ILE A 77 11.79 9.83 13.19
N LYS A 78 11.39 10.37 14.35
CA LYS A 78 12.01 10.05 15.64
C LYS A 78 11.70 8.61 16.07
N PRO A 79 12.49 8.03 17.00
CA PRO A 79 12.20 6.73 17.60
C PRO A 79 10.80 6.66 18.19
N GLY A 80 10.02 5.63 17.81
CA GLY A 80 8.67 5.40 18.29
C GLY A 80 7.59 6.25 17.63
N GLU A 81 7.95 7.22 16.79
CA GLU A 81 6.98 8.10 16.11
C GLU A 81 6.16 7.33 15.09
N PHE A 82 4.83 7.44 15.20
CA PHE A 82 3.84 6.96 14.26
C PHE A 82 3.43 8.08 13.32
N PHE A 83 3.22 7.77 12.06
CA PHE A 83 2.74 8.71 11.06
C PHE A 83 1.97 8.01 9.96
N LEU A 84 1.11 8.74 9.28
CA LEU A 84 0.48 8.31 8.05
C LEU A 84 1.23 8.90 6.86
N ALA A 85 1.34 8.13 5.79
CA ALA A 85 1.96 8.57 4.56
C ALA A 85 1.19 8.09 3.34
N GLU A 86 1.16 8.86 2.28
CA GLU A 86 0.57 8.44 1.01
C GLU A 86 1.60 7.79 0.09
N THR A 87 1.14 6.95 -0.84
CA THR A 87 1.95 6.52 -1.98
C THR A 87 1.99 7.61 -3.06
N GLN A 88 3.03 7.63 -3.91
CA GLN A 88 3.00 8.41 -5.16
C GLN A 88 2.02 7.80 -6.16
N GLU A 89 1.92 6.49 -6.14
CA GLU A 89 1.09 5.72 -7.05
C GLU A 89 -0.40 5.88 -6.71
N ILE A 90 -1.21 5.99 -7.77
CA ILE A 90 -2.66 5.92 -7.73
C ILE A 90 -3.06 4.55 -8.23
N PHE A 91 -4.00 3.92 -7.55
CA PHE A 91 -4.46 2.56 -7.81
C PHE A 91 -5.87 2.54 -8.39
N ASN A 92 -6.09 1.64 -9.36
CA ASN A 92 -7.38 1.35 -9.99
C ASN A 92 -7.54 -0.17 -10.07
N LEU A 93 -7.87 -0.81 -8.96
CA LEU A 93 -7.98 -2.26 -8.90
C LEU A 93 -9.23 -2.74 -9.64
N PRO A 94 -9.10 -3.72 -10.55
CA PRO A 94 -10.26 -4.34 -11.16
C PRO A 94 -11.03 -5.18 -10.13
N ASN A 95 -12.31 -5.45 -10.40
CA ASN A 95 -13.21 -6.15 -9.50
C ASN A 95 -12.84 -7.61 -9.19
N HIS A 96 -11.85 -8.17 -9.86
CA HIS A 96 -11.37 -9.54 -9.66
C HIS A 96 -10.00 -9.63 -8.98
N LEU A 97 -9.41 -8.49 -8.59
CA LEU A 97 -8.13 -8.42 -7.90
C LEU A 97 -8.25 -7.62 -6.61
N GLY A 98 -7.83 -8.22 -5.51
CA GLY A 98 -7.42 -7.50 -4.31
C GLY A 98 -5.91 -7.19 -4.35
N ALA A 99 -5.46 -6.32 -3.47
CA ALA A 99 -4.04 -6.05 -3.30
C ALA A 99 -3.66 -5.97 -1.83
N GLN A 100 -2.40 -6.27 -1.53
CA GLN A 100 -1.86 -6.18 -0.18
C GLN A 100 -0.54 -5.43 -0.21
N PHE A 101 -0.47 -4.37 0.59
CA PHE A 101 0.77 -3.67 0.90
C PHE A 101 1.60 -4.47 1.90
N VAL A 102 2.91 -4.54 1.66
CA VAL A 102 3.89 -5.03 2.62
C VAL A 102 5.15 -4.16 2.55
N LEU A 103 5.83 -3.95 3.66
CA LEU A 103 7.12 -3.26 3.65
C LEU A 103 8.15 -3.99 2.79
N LYS A 104 9.03 -3.24 2.15
CA LYS A 104 10.25 -3.85 1.61
C LYS A 104 11.10 -4.40 2.75
N SER A 105 11.66 -5.61 2.54
CA SER A 105 12.51 -6.24 3.57
C SER A 105 13.70 -5.39 3.98
N SER A 106 14.26 -4.59 3.07
CA SER A 106 15.31 -3.63 3.39
C SER A 106 14.82 -2.56 4.38
N ARG A 107 13.60 -2.03 4.18
CA ARG A 107 13.02 -1.02 5.08
C ARG A 107 12.68 -1.60 6.45
N ALA A 108 12.10 -2.80 6.49
CA ALA A 108 11.87 -3.50 7.75
C ALA A 108 13.18 -3.74 8.53
N ARG A 109 14.28 -4.08 7.84
CA ARG A 109 15.61 -4.24 8.46
C ARG A 109 16.25 -2.94 8.96
N GLU A 110 15.87 -1.81 8.38
CA GLU A 110 16.25 -0.49 8.89
C GLU A 110 15.51 -0.13 10.18
N GLY A 111 14.38 -0.79 10.47
CA GLY A 111 13.57 -0.57 11.66
C GLY A 111 12.24 0.11 11.39
N TRP A 112 11.83 0.17 10.13
CA TRP A 112 10.47 0.57 9.77
C TRP A 112 9.48 -0.54 10.10
N ASP A 113 8.30 -0.15 10.53
CA ASP A 113 7.16 -1.01 10.81
C ASP A 113 5.90 -0.40 10.19
N HIS A 114 4.87 -1.22 9.93
CA HIS A 114 3.54 -0.75 9.54
C HIS A 114 2.47 -1.51 10.32
N ALA A 115 1.28 -0.92 10.46
CA ALA A 115 0.20 -1.47 11.28
C ALA A 115 -0.55 -2.65 10.65
N GLU A 116 -0.01 -3.26 9.58
CA GLU A 116 -0.56 -4.41 8.85
C GLU A 116 -1.97 -4.18 8.25
N ALA A 117 -2.41 -2.93 8.12
CA ALA A 117 -3.71 -2.54 7.55
C ALA A 117 -3.68 -2.39 6.02
N GLY A 118 -2.73 -3.04 5.34
CA GLY A 118 -2.44 -2.87 3.92
C GLY A 118 -3.33 -3.65 2.94
N TRP A 119 -4.53 -4.10 3.33
CA TRP A 119 -5.45 -4.78 2.42
C TRP A 119 -6.27 -3.78 1.61
N CYS A 120 -6.28 -3.99 0.28
CA CYS A 120 -7.08 -3.21 -0.67
C CYS A 120 -8.06 -4.14 -1.37
N ASP A 121 -9.34 -3.92 -1.16
CA ASP A 121 -10.42 -4.75 -1.71
C ASP A 121 -10.56 -4.60 -3.23
N PRO A 122 -11.10 -5.62 -3.92
CA PRO A 122 -11.44 -5.55 -5.32
C PRO A 122 -12.35 -4.35 -5.66
N GLY A 123 -11.98 -3.61 -6.70
CA GLY A 123 -12.72 -2.42 -7.11
C GLY A 123 -12.35 -1.13 -6.34
N TRP A 124 -11.32 -1.13 -5.50
CA TRP A 124 -10.74 0.11 -4.96
C TRP A 124 -10.04 0.89 -6.09
N PHE A 125 -10.38 2.16 -6.25
CA PHE A 125 -9.92 2.92 -7.40
C PHE A 125 -9.71 4.41 -7.13
N GLY A 126 -8.95 5.05 -8.02
CA GLY A 126 -8.74 6.50 -8.05
C GLY A 126 -7.98 7.03 -6.83
N SER A 127 -7.27 6.18 -6.11
CA SER A 127 -6.77 6.52 -4.78
C SER A 127 -5.28 6.25 -4.63
N ARG A 128 -4.64 7.07 -3.82
CA ARG A 128 -3.34 6.76 -3.21
C ARG A 128 -3.56 5.88 -1.99
N LEU A 129 -2.63 4.97 -1.70
CA LEU A 129 -2.68 4.23 -0.45
C LEU A 129 -2.18 5.11 0.68
N THR A 130 -2.96 5.24 1.75
CA THR A 130 -2.46 5.73 3.02
C THR A 130 -1.82 4.57 3.77
N MET A 131 -0.57 4.73 4.16
CA MET A 131 0.23 3.74 4.87
C MET A 131 0.40 4.19 6.32
N GLU A 132 0.16 3.30 7.26
CA GLU A 132 0.37 3.49 8.69
C GLU A 132 1.79 3.04 9.03
N LEU A 133 2.70 3.99 9.22
CA LEU A 133 4.12 3.73 9.40
C LEU A 133 4.62 4.14 10.79
N LYS A 134 5.64 3.44 11.25
CA LYS A 134 6.28 3.71 12.53
C LYS A 134 7.78 3.47 12.47
N ASN A 135 8.55 4.33 13.14
CA ASN A 135 9.94 4.06 13.45
C ASN A 135 10.03 3.18 14.70
N SER A 136 10.27 1.89 14.54
CA SER A 136 10.40 0.92 15.64
C SER A 136 11.80 0.88 16.27
N ARG A 137 12.73 1.74 15.84
CA ARG A 137 14.04 1.86 16.50
C ARG A 137 13.91 2.53 17.85
N ARG A 138 14.76 2.10 18.79
CA ARG A 138 14.77 2.65 20.15
C ARG A 138 15.55 3.97 20.27
N PHE A 139 16.61 4.15 19.48
CA PHE A 139 17.57 5.22 19.70
C PHE A 139 17.87 6.08 18.46
N SER A 140 17.49 5.63 17.28
CA SER A 140 17.90 6.28 16.03
C SER A 140 16.68 6.75 15.25
N ALA A 141 16.68 8.01 14.81
CA ALA A 141 15.73 8.49 13.82
C ALA A 141 15.94 7.78 12.47
N LEU A 142 14.89 7.69 11.68
CA LEU A 142 14.90 7.10 10.35
C LEU A 142 14.52 8.17 9.30
N PRO A 143 15.21 8.20 8.15
CA PRO A 143 14.99 9.21 7.13
C PRO A 143 13.86 8.84 6.18
N ILE A 144 13.03 9.82 5.79
CA ILE A 144 12.07 9.69 4.69
C ILE A 144 12.21 10.85 3.71
N TRP A 145 11.83 10.60 2.45
CA TRP A 145 11.78 11.59 1.36
C TRP A 145 10.79 11.15 0.28
N PRO A 146 10.21 12.07 -0.50
CA PRO A 146 9.35 11.71 -1.63
C PRO A 146 10.08 10.82 -2.64
N GLY A 147 9.41 9.79 -3.14
CA GLY A 147 9.99 8.82 -4.06
C GLY A 147 10.81 7.70 -3.42
N MET A 148 10.97 7.71 -2.08
CA MET A 148 11.59 6.60 -1.37
C MET A 148 10.78 5.32 -1.56
N ARG A 149 11.39 4.25 -2.10
CA ARG A 149 10.74 2.93 -2.19
C ARG A 149 10.56 2.37 -0.78
N ILE A 150 9.34 2.41 -0.28
CA ILE A 150 9.01 2.04 1.10
C ILE A 150 8.46 0.63 1.22
N GLY A 151 7.63 0.23 0.29
CA GLY A 151 6.95 -1.06 0.33
C GLY A 151 6.76 -1.65 -1.05
N GLN A 152 5.93 -2.67 -1.12
CA GLN A 152 5.53 -3.33 -2.36
C GLN A 152 4.08 -3.79 -2.26
N MET A 153 3.36 -3.71 -3.40
CA MET A 153 2.01 -4.23 -3.55
C MET A 153 2.05 -5.61 -4.17
N LYS A 154 1.43 -6.56 -3.50
CA LYS A 154 1.07 -7.87 -4.04
C LYS A 154 -0.35 -7.80 -4.57
N PHE A 155 -0.61 -8.36 -5.75
CA PHE A 155 -1.94 -8.42 -6.35
C PHE A 155 -2.44 -9.85 -6.33
N ILE A 156 -3.66 -10.04 -5.83
CA ILE A 156 -4.22 -11.34 -5.49
C ILE A 156 -5.51 -11.53 -6.26
N LEU A 157 -5.57 -12.59 -7.05
CA LEU A 157 -6.78 -12.97 -7.77
C LEU A 157 -7.80 -13.53 -6.77
N VAL A 158 -9.00 -12.93 -6.75
CA VAL A 158 -10.10 -13.50 -5.98
C VAL A 158 -10.79 -14.63 -6.74
N SER A 159 -11.29 -15.65 -6.05
CA SER A 159 -11.81 -16.88 -6.65
C SER A 159 -13.15 -16.74 -7.38
N GLY A 160 -13.71 -15.55 -7.40
CA GLY A 160 -14.96 -15.21 -8.10
C GLY A 160 -15.20 -13.71 -8.07
N THR A 161 -16.19 -13.23 -8.78
CA THR A 161 -16.59 -11.81 -8.72
C THR A 161 -17.38 -11.57 -7.43
N PRO A 162 -16.94 -10.63 -6.57
CA PRO A 162 -17.70 -10.25 -5.38
C PRO A 162 -19.12 -9.76 -5.73
N GLU A 163 -20.09 -10.07 -4.90
CA GLU A 163 -21.47 -9.56 -5.08
C GLU A 163 -21.52 -8.04 -4.94
N SER A 164 -20.67 -7.47 -4.06
CA SER A 164 -20.45 -6.04 -3.96
C SER A 164 -18.95 -5.75 -3.95
N THR A 165 -18.53 -4.72 -4.67
CA THR A 165 -17.13 -4.31 -4.77
C THR A 165 -16.87 -3.08 -3.92
N TYR A 166 -15.60 -2.79 -3.64
CA TYR A 166 -15.22 -1.59 -2.91
C TYR A 166 -15.63 -0.30 -3.64
N ALA A 167 -15.78 -0.34 -4.97
CA ALA A 167 -16.32 0.78 -5.73
C ALA A 167 -17.72 1.20 -5.27
N GLN A 168 -18.50 0.28 -4.72
CA GLN A 168 -19.89 0.52 -4.26
C GLN A 168 -19.95 0.84 -2.76
N THR A 169 -19.06 0.28 -1.96
CA THR A 169 -19.17 0.31 -0.48
C THR A 169 -18.00 1.04 0.20
N GLY A 170 -16.91 1.27 -0.54
CA GLY A 170 -15.65 1.76 0.02
C GLY A 170 -15.66 3.25 0.36
N ARG A 171 -15.10 3.59 1.52
CA ARG A 171 -14.99 4.98 2.01
C ARG A 171 -13.79 5.73 1.46
N TYR A 172 -12.78 5.02 0.92
CA TYR A 172 -11.49 5.57 0.51
C TYR A 172 -11.27 5.49 -1.01
N ASN A 173 -12.35 5.53 -1.81
CA ASN A 173 -12.26 5.71 -3.25
C ASN A 173 -12.05 7.20 -3.59
N CYS A 174 -11.30 7.45 -4.65
CA CYS A 174 -10.95 8.80 -5.12
C CYS A 174 -10.22 9.66 -4.08
N ASP A 175 -9.50 9.02 -3.16
CA ASP A 175 -8.64 9.68 -2.19
C ASP A 175 -7.25 9.92 -2.79
N LEU A 176 -6.95 11.16 -3.14
CA LEU A 176 -5.68 11.57 -3.77
C LEU A 176 -4.68 12.16 -2.78
N GLY A 177 -4.87 11.91 -1.49
CA GLY A 177 -4.01 12.42 -0.44
C GLY A 177 -3.88 11.45 0.74
N VAL A 178 -2.94 11.73 1.64
CA VAL A 178 -2.89 11.06 2.93
C VAL A 178 -4.16 11.37 3.70
N THR A 179 -4.84 10.34 4.22
CA THR A 179 -6.17 10.48 4.81
C THR A 179 -6.20 9.85 6.19
N ALA A 180 -6.71 10.60 7.17
CA ALA A 180 -6.98 10.09 8.51
C ALA A 180 -8.17 9.10 8.50
N SER A 181 -8.36 8.39 9.62
CA SER A 181 -9.52 7.49 9.77
C SER A 181 -10.83 8.24 9.55
N LYS A 182 -11.70 7.66 8.75
CA LYS A 182 -13.06 8.17 8.48
C LYS A 182 -14.12 7.51 9.39
N GLY A 183 -13.68 6.77 10.40
CA GLY A 183 -14.55 6.08 11.34
C GLY A 183 -15.04 4.72 10.86
#